data_4f45b6312b22448a6c50682f754ec706
#
_entry.id   4f45b6312b22448a6c50682f754ec706
#
_cell.length_a   1.000
_cell.length_b   1.000
_cell.length_c   1.000
_cell.angle_alpha   90.00
_cell.angle_beta   90.00
_cell.angle_gamma   90.00
#
_symmetry.space_group_name_H-M   'P 1'
#
loop_
_entity.id
_entity.type
_entity.pdbx_description
1 polymer ?
#
loop_
_entity_poly.entity_id
_entity_poly.type
_entity_poly.pdbx_seq_one_letter_code
_entity_poly.pdbx_strand_id
1 'polypeptide(L)'
;MATGFDFKKLRRLIMIYAVVQVLLVVLLVFVALQFQAGLGPLFWKSVIITLIIQLINFYPIYLFANREAKREIEALAPSLTQAEFKSQRQKRLIGEVIKMSVFAFFLIFAWTVKPAPTITGTRFVYSLIFFNFILTYLTYFQCFNFVAKREMKAKS
;
A
#
# COMPACT_ATOMS: atom_id res chain seq x y z
N MET A 1 -28.87 2.51 -11.96
CA MET A 1 -28.39 3.65 -11.16
C MET A 1 -26.89 3.45 -10.92
N ALA A 2 -26.06 4.16 -11.64
CA ALA A 2 -24.63 4.13 -11.41
C ALA A 2 -24.38 4.73 -10.02
N THR A 3 -23.93 3.91 -9.07
CA THR A 3 -23.40 4.38 -7.81
C THR A 3 -22.14 5.16 -8.13
N GLY A 4 -22.31 6.42 -8.49
CA GLY A 4 -21.21 7.30 -8.82
C GLY A 4 -20.23 7.35 -7.67
N PHE A 5 -18.96 7.24 -7.97
CA PHE A 5 -17.91 7.60 -7.05
C PHE A 5 -18.20 9.00 -6.50
N ASP A 6 -18.63 9.08 -5.26
CA ASP A 6 -18.93 10.36 -4.64
C ASP A 6 -17.60 11.08 -4.39
N PHE A 7 -17.38 12.18 -5.09
CA PHE A 7 -16.18 13.01 -5.00
C PHE A 7 -15.90 13.46 -3.54
N LYS A 8 -16.96 13.69 -2.78
CA LYS A 8 -16.90 14.06 -1.37
C LYS A 8 -16.38 12.90 -0.52
N LYS A 9 -16.86 11.68 -0.79
CA LYS A 9 -16.41 10.45 -0.16
C LYS A 9 -14.94 10.16 -0.46
N LEU A 10 -14.51 10.34 -1.70
CA LEU A 10 -13.13 10.12 -2.13
C LEU A 10 -12.16 11.09 -1.45
N ARG A 11 -12.51 12.38 -1.35
CA ARG A 11 -11.70 13.38 -0.62
C ARG A 11 -11.55 13.02 0.85
N ARG A 12 -12.65 12.55 1.48
CA ARG A 12 -12.62 12.09 2.89
C ARG A 12 -11.70 10.89 3.08
N LEU A 13 -11.76 9.91 2.18
CA LEU A 13 -10.88 8.73 2.23
C LEU A 13 -9.40 9.13 2.09
N ILE A 14 -9.05 10.01 1.17
CA ILE A 14 -7.68 10.51 1.01
C ILE A 14 -7.18 11.12 2.33
N MET A 15 -7.99 11.95 3.00
CA MET A 15 -7.62 12.52 4.30
C MET A 15 -7.45 11.47 5.39
N ILE A 16 -8.38 10.51 5.49
CA ILE A 16 -8.29 9.43 6.48
C ILE A 16 -7.01 8.62 6.29
N TYR A 17 -6.70 8.21 5.06
CA TYR A 17 -5.46 7.46 4.78
C TYR A 17 -4.21 8.27 5.07
N ALA A 18 -4.18 9.56 4.77
CA ALA A 18 -3.05 10.43 5.10
C ALA A 18 -2.83 10.54 6.61
N VAL A 19 -3.91 10.74 7.39
CA VAL A 19 -3.83 10.77 8.85
C VAL A 19 -3.34 9.44 9.41
N VAL A 20 -3.88 8.31 8.95
CA VAL A 20 -3.45 6.97 9.39
C VAL A 20 -1.98 6.72 9.05
N GLN A 21 -1.51 7.14 7.87
CA GLN A 21 -0.08 7.03 7.50
C GLN A 21 0.81 7.84 8.43
N VAL A 22 0.45 9.08 8.74
CA VAL A 22 1.21 9.92 9.68
C VAL A 22 1.27 9.28 11.06
N LEU A 23 0.12 8.81 11.58
CA LEU A 23 0.07 8.12 12.88
C LEU A 23 0.94 6.86 12.90
N LEU A 24 0.93 6.07 11.82
CA LEU A 24 1.78 4.88 11.71
C LEU A 24 3.27 5.22 11.66
N VAL A 25 3.66 6.29 10.95
CA VAL A 25 5.05 6.74 10.93
C VAL A 25 5.49 7.21 12.31
N VAL A 26 4.65 7.97 13.02
CA VAL A 26 4.93 8.40 14.40
C VAL A 26 5.08 7.19 15.33
N LEU A 27 4.18 6.20 15.22
CA LEU A 27 4.25 4.97 16.00
C LEU A 27 5.50 4.16 15.67
N LEU A 28 5.88 4.07 14.39
CA LEU A 28 7.12 3.40 13.96
C LEU A 28 8.36 4.07 14.56
N VAL A 29 8.43 5.41 14.54
CA VAL A 29 9.52 6.16 15.16
C VAL A 29 9.56 5.90 16.66
N PHE A 30 8.43 5.95 17.35
CA PHE A 30 8.33 5.67 18.78
C PHE A 30 8.83 4.25 19.12
N VAL A 31 8.36 3.24 18.39
CA VAL A 31 8.81 1.85 18.55
C VAL A 31 10.30 1.73 18.26
N ALA A 32 10.79 2.36 17.18
CA ALA A 32 12.21 2.34 16.83
C ALA A 32 13.10 2.93 17.94
N LEU A 33 12.70 4.06 18.51
CA LEU A 33 13.46 4.71 19.62
C LEU A 33 13.56 3.80 20.85
N GLN A 34 12.52 3.03 21.17
CA GLN A 34 12.56 2.07 22.28
C GLN A 34 13.60 0.96 22.09
N PHE A 35 13.83 0.56 20.83
CA PHE A 35 14.78 -0.50 20.50
C PHE A 35 16.21 0.00 20.26
N GLN A 36 16.42 1.31 20.07
CA GLN A 36 17.71 1.89 19.69
C GLN A 36 18.82 1.54 20.66
N ALA A 37 18.57 1.67 21.96
CA ALA A 37 19.59 1.44 23.00
C ALA A 37 20.11 0.00 23.06
N GLY A 38 19.28 -0.99 22.67
CA GLY A 38 19.62 -2.41 22.77
C GLY A 38 20.18 -3.04 21.49
N LEU A 39 20.18 -2.33 20.36
CA LEU A 39 20.47 -2.91 19.04
C LEU A 39 21.78 -2.41 18.40
N GLY A 40 22.33 -1.28 18.85
CA GLY A 40 23.58 -0.72 18.31
C GLY A 40 23.57 -0.59 16.78
N PRO A 41 24.59 -1.09 16.06
CA PRO A 41 24.70 -0.96 14.60
C PRO A 41 23.57 -1.64 13.83
N LEU A 42 22.96 -2.69 14.39
CA LEU A 42 21.84 -3.39 13.75
C LEU A 42 20.61 -2.48 13.57
N PHE A 43 20.38 -1.55 14.49
CA PHE A 43 19.29 -0.58 14.42
C PHE A 43 19.36 0.24 13.14
N TRP A 44 20.44 0.96 12.93
CA TRP A 44 20.60 1.86 11.78
C TRP A 44 20.59 1.10 10.45
N LYS A 45 21.28 -0.05 10.40
CA LYS A 45 21.27 -0.91 9.22
C LYS A 45 19.85 -1.33 8.83
N SER A 46 19.05 -1.79 9.78
CA SER A 46 17.69 -2.25 9.54
C SER A 46 16.76 -1.11 9.13
N VAL A 47 16.86 0.07 9.77
CA VAL A 47 16.06 1.26 9.41
C VAL A 47 16.38 1.73 8.00
N ILE A 48 17.66 1.86 7.65
CA ILE A 48 18.09 2.32 6.32
C ILE A 48 17.60 1.33 5.25
N ILE A 49 17.78 0.02 5.45
CA ILE A 49 17.30 -1.00 4.50
C ILE A 49 15.77 -0.89 4.32
N THR A 50 15.02 -0.73 5.40
CA THR A 50 13.56 -0.59 5.34
C THR A 50 13.14 0.65 4.55
N LEU A 51 13.80 1.78 4.75
CA LEU A 51 13.54 3.01 3.99
C LEU A 51 13.85 2.84 2.51
N ILE A 52 14.98 2.22 2.17
CA ILE A 52 15.35 1.94 0.77
C ILE A 52 14.30 1.04 0.11
N ILE A 53 13.88 -0.03 0.78
CA ILE A 53 12.85 -0.94 0.26
C ILE A 53 11.54 -0.18 0.04
N GLN A 54 11.13 0.68 0.96
CA GLN A 54 9.90 1.46 0.84
C GLN A 54 9.96 2.45 -0.34
N LEU A 55 11.11 3.10 -0.56
CA LEU A 55 11.32 4.01 -1.70
C LEU A 55 11.27 3.25 -3.03
N ILE A 56 11.93 2.09 -3.12
CA ILE A 56 11.93 1.27 -4.33
C ILE A 56 10.51 0.79 -4.63
N ASN A 57 9.77 0.35 -3.62
CA ASN A 57 8.41 -0.15 -3.77
C ASN A 57 7.39 0.94 -4.13
N PHE A 58 7.66 2.21 -3.83
CA PHE A 58 6.74 3.31 -4.12
C PHE A 58 6.38 3.41 -5.60
N TYR A 59 7.36 3.30 -6.49
CA TYR A 59 7.15 3.45 -7.93
C TYR A 59 6.23 2.35 -8.53
N PRO A 60 6.49 1.05 -8.34
CA PRO A 60 5.58 0.00 -8.83
C PRO A 60 4.20 0.08 -8.19
N ILE A 61 4.09 0.43 -6.90
CA ILE A 61 2.81 0.63 -6.22
C ILE A 61 2.00 1.75 -6.90
N TYR A 62 2.65 2.89 -7.16
CA TYR A 62 2.01 4.01 -7.86
C TYR A 62 1.54 3.63 -9.27
N LEU A 63 2.37 2.94 -10.05
CA LEU A 63 2.00 2.48 -11.39
C LEU A 63 0.80 1.53 -11.37
N PHE A 64 0.81 0.59 -10.44
CA PHE A 64 -0.27 -0.37 -10.26
C PHE A 64 -1.57 0.33 -9.86
N ALA A 65 -1.53 1.19 -8.84
CA ALA A 65 -2.66 1.98 -8.39
C ALA A 65 -3.23 2.88 -9.49
N ASN A 66 -2.35 3.51 -10.30
CA ASN A 66 -2.75 4.34 -11.43
C ASN A 66 -3.51 3.54 -12.50
N ARG A 67 -3.01 2.36 -12.86
CA ARG A 67 -3.68 1.48 -13.83
C ARG A 67 -5.04 0.99 -13.33
N GLU A 68 -5.12 0.61 -12.06
CA GLU A 68 -6.39 0.15 -11.48
C GLU A 68 -7.41 1.29 -11.35
N ALA A 69 -7.00 2.46 -10.87
CA ALA A 69 -7.90 3.61 -10.73
C ALA A 69 -8.49 4.06 -12.08
N LYS A 70 -7.66 4.15 -13.12
CA LYS A 70 -8.14 4.47 -14.47
C LYS A 70 -9.15 3.45 -14.96
N ARG A 71 -8.86 2.18 -14.80
CA ARG A 71 -9.73 1.07 -15.20
C ARG A 71 -11.09 1.09 -14.50
N GLU A 72 -11.10 1.32 -13.19
CA GLU A 72 -12.34 1.42 -12.42
C GLU A 72 -13.20 2.62 -12.88
N ILE A 73 -12.57 3.72 -13.24
CA ILE A 73 -13.30 4.91 -13.77
C ILE A 73 -13.79 4.68 -15.19
N GLU A 74 -13.05 3.98 -16.04
CA GLU A 74 -13.49 3.58 -17.37
C GLU A 74 -14.67 2.61 -17.30
N ALA A 75 -14.66 1.70 -16.32
CA ALA A 75 -15.75 0.76 -16.08
C ALA A 75 -17.08 1.42 -15.65
N LEU A 76 -17.06 2.67 -15.24
CA LEU A 76 -18.26 3.45 -14.91
C LEU A 76 -18.92 4.11 -16.15
N ALA A 77 -18.31 4.01 -17.32
CA ALA A 77 -18.88 4.59 -18.55
C ALA A 77 -20.15 3.81 -18.96
N PRO A 78 -21.26 4.51 -19.24
CA PRO A 78 -22.55 3.87 -19.55
C PRO A 78 -22.60 3.17 -20.92
N SER A 79 -21.55 3.27 -21.73
CA SER A 79 -21.50 2.77 -23.12
C SER A 79 -20.66 1.51 -23.32
N LEU A 80 -20.38 0.76 -22.25
CA LEU A 80 -19.56 -0.45 -22.35
C LEU A 80 -20.31 -1.59 -23.05
N THR A 81 -19.69 -2.16 -24.07
CA THR A 81 -20.16 -3.39 -24.71
C THR A 81 -19.98 -4.59 -23.79
N GLN A 82 -20.74 -5.65 -24.04
CA GLN A 82 -20.67 -6.88 -23.23
C GLN A 82 -19.29 -7.55 -23.25
N ALA A 83 -18.57 -7.44 -24.38
CA ALA A 83 -17.19 -7.92 -24.51
C ALA A 83 -16.20 -7.11 -23.66
N GLU A 84 -16.33 -5.78 -23.66
CA GLU A 84 -15.52 -4.88 -22.84
C GLU A 84 -15.75 -5.10 -21.35
N PHE A 85 -17.02 -5.31 -20.94
CA PHE A 85 -17.35 -5.63 -19.55
C PHE A 85 -16.69 -6.94 -19.09
N LYS A 86 -16.71 -7.99 -19.93
CA LYS A 86 -16.04 -9.26 -19.62
C LYS A 86 -14.52 -9.09 -19.50
N SER A 87 -13.90 -8.33 -20.40
CA SER A 87 -12.47 -8.00 -20.36
C SER A 87 -12.11 -7.23 -19.09
N GLN A 88 -12.91 -6.24 -18.71
CA GLN A 88 -12.70 -5.45 -17.49
C GLN A 88 -12.82 -6.31 -16.24
N ARG A 89 -13.79 -7.22 -16.16
CA ARG A 89 -13.93 -8.16 -15.04
C ARG A 89 -12.70 -9.06 -14.90
N GLN A 90 -12.17 -9.57 -16.01
CA GLN A 90 -10.97 -10.40 -15.99
C GLN A 90 -9.74 -9.61 -15.50
N LYS A 91 -9.56 -8.39 -15.99
CA LYS A 91 -8.46 -7.51 -15.54
C LYS A 91 -8.58 -7.12 -14.06
N ARG A 92 -9.80 -6.99 -13.52
CA ARG A 92 -10.05 -6.78 -12.10
C ARG A 92 -9.62 -7.99 -11.28
N LEU A 93 -9.98 -9.21 -11.71
CA LEU A 93 -9.55 -10.44 -11.04
C LEU A 93 -8.01 -10.54 -10.99
N ILE A 94 -7.32 -10.21 -12.09
CA ILE A 94 -5.85 -10.18 -12.10
C ILE A 94 -5.32 -9.18 -11.06
N GLY A 95 -5.92 -8.00 -10.95
CA GLY A 95 -5.55 -7.01 -9.92
C GLY A 95 -5.71 -7.54 -8.49
N GLU A 96 -6.80 -8.25 -8.19
CA GLU A 96 -7.01 -8.88 -6.89
C GLU A 96 -5.99 -9.99 -6.62
N VAL A 97 -5.68 -10.82 -7.62
CA VAL A 97 -4.64 -11.87 -7.50
C VAL A 97 -3.27 -11.24 -7.20
N ILE A 98 -2.90 -10.14 -7.87
CA ILE A 98 -1.65 -9.43 -7.59
C ILE A 98 -1.61 -8.92 -6.14
N LYS A 99 -2.68 -8.32 -5.65
CA LYS A 99 -2.77 -7.85 -4.25
C LYS A 99 -2.63 -9.01 -3.26
N MET A 100 -3.29 -10.13 -3.51
CA MET A 100 -3.17 -11.33 -2.68
C MET A 100 -1.76 -11.93 -2.75
N SER A 101 -1.09 -11.88 -3.90
CA SER A 101 0.30 -12.33 -4.05
C SER A 101 1.27 -11.49 -3.24
N VAL A 102 1.07 -10.16 -3.19
CA VAL A 102 1.87 -9.27 -2.32
C VAL A 102 1.67 -9.62 -0.85
N PHE A 103 0.43 -9.89 -0.44
CA PHE A 103 0.14 -10.34 0.93
C PHE A 103 0.85 -11.67 1.25
N ALA A 104 0.71 -12.66 0.38
CA ALA A 104 1.37 -13.96 0.53
C ALA A 104 2.90 -13.81 0.58
N PHE A 105 3.48 -12.93 -0.27
CA PHE A 105 4.91 -12.63 -0.25
C PHE A 105 5.36 -12.11 1.13
N PHE A 106 4.65 -11.15 1.72
CA PHE A 106 5.00 -10.65 3.05
C PHE A 106 4.89 -11.72 4.14
N LEU A 107 3.90 -12.60 4.07
CA LEU A 107 3.76 -13.71 5.01
C LEU A 107 4.94 -14.70 4.89
N ILE A 108 5.28 -15.11 3.67
CA ILE A 108 6.39 -16.02 3.41
C ILE A 108 7.71 -15.36 3.81
N PHE A 109 7.89 -14.08 3.48
CA PHE A 109 9.07 -13.32 3.85
C PHE A 109 9.23 -13.24 5.37
N ALA A 110 8.16 -12.92 6.10
CA ALA A 110 8.18 -12.91 7.57
C ALA A 110 8.52 -14.29 8.15
N TRP A 111 8.04 -15.37 7.52
CA TRP A 111 8.36 -16.74 7.95
C TRP A 111 9.81 -17.13 7.67
N THR A 112 10.39 -16.69 6.56
CA THR A 112 11.74 -17.10 6.13
C THR A 112 12.85 -16.23 6.70
N VAL A 113 12.53 -15.04 7.22
CA VAL A 113 13.53 -14.17 7.88
C VAL A 113 14.06 -14.88 9.11
N LYS A 114 15.37 -15.12 9.11
CA LYS A 114 16.05 -15.69 10.29
C LYS A 114 15.96 -14.70 11.45
N PRO A 115 15.57 -15.15 12.63
CA PRO A 115 15.55 -14.28 13.81
C PRO A 115 16.96 -13.71 14.06
N ALA A 116 17.00 -12.47 14.52
CA ALA A 116 18.24 -11.87 14.98
C ALA A 116 18.79 -12.65 16.19
N PRO A 117 20.10 -12.57 16.49
CA PRO A 117 20.72 -13.35 17.57
C PRO A 117 20.14 -13.02 18.96
N THR A 118 19.42 -11.91 19.08
CA THR A 118 18.75 -11.51 20.33
C THR A 118 17.24 -11.46 20.16
N ILE A 119 16.49 -11.77 21.24
CA ILE A 119 15.03 -11.67 21.26
C ILE A 119 14.56 -10.24 20.90
N THR A 120 15.27 -9.23 21.42
CA THR A 120 15.00 -7.81 21.16
C THR A 120 15.18 -7.48 19.67
N GLY A 121 16.28 -7.94 19.06
CA GLY A 121 16.54 -7.76 17.63
C GLY A 121 15.49 -8.44 16.76
N THR A 122 15.07 -9.64 17.13
CA THR A 122 14.01 -10.38 16.44
C THR A 122 12.68 -9.60 16.45
N ARG A 123 12.24 -9.13 17.61
CA ARG A 123 11.02 -8.31 17.74
C ARG A 123 11.07 -7.05 16.90
N PHE A 124 12.22 -6.37 16.90
CA PHE A 124 12.42 -5.16 16.09
C PHE A 124 12.29 -5.44 14.59
N VAL A 125 12.96 -6.46 14.07
CA VAL A 125 12.90 -6.82 12.65
C VAL A 125 11.46 -7.17 12.22
N TYR A 126 10.75 -7.97 13.01
CA TYR A 126 9.34 -8.28 12.72
C TYR A 126 8.45 -7.04 12.77
N SER A 127 8.68 -6.12 13.71
CA SER A 127 7.95 -4.84 13.74
C SER A 127 8.18 -4.04 12.47
N LEU A 128 9.42 -3.93 11.97
CA LEU A 128 9.72 -3.24 10.71
C LEU A 128 9.03 -3.89 9.51
N ILE A 129 9.04 -5.23 9.41
CA ILE A 129 8.35 -5.96 8.34
C ILE A 129 6.85 -5.66 8.38
N PHE A 130 6.23 -5.73 9.56
CA PHE A 130 4.81 -5.47 9.73
C PHE A 130 4.43 -4.04 9.37
N PHE A 131 5.18 -3.04 9.84
CA PHE A 131 4.96 -1.64 9.49
C PHE A 131 5.14 -1.39 7.99
N ASN A 132 6.18 -1.97 7.38
CA ASN A 132 6.42 -1.84 5.95
C ASN A 132 5.27 -2.44 5.13
N PHE A 133 4.73 -3.59 5.55
CA PHE A 133 3.56 -4.20 4.94
C PHE A 133 2.35 -3.26 4.98
N ILE A 134 1.99 -2.73 6.16
CA ILE A 134 0.85 -1.82 6.31
C ILE A 134 1.05 -0.55 5.49
N LEU A 135 2.25 0.07 5.53
CA LEU A 135 2.56 1.27 4.76
C LEU A 135 2.45 1.02 3.25
N THR A 136 2.84 -0.15 2.77
CA THR A 136 2.70 -0.54 1.36
C THR A 136 1.23 -0.52 0.92
N TYR A 137 0.33 -1.13 1.69
CA TYR A 137 -1.10 -1.13 1.39
C TYR A 137 -1.72 0.26 1.49
N LEU A 138 -1.38 1.02 2.53
CA LEU A 138 -1.87 2.39 2.67
C LEU A 138 -1.41 3.29 1.53
N THR A 139 -0.16 3.15 1.09
CA THR A 139 0.38 3.87 -0.05
C THR A 139 -0.37 3.52 -1.34
N TYR A 140 -0.67 2.23 -1.54
CA TYR A 140 -1.50 1.80 -2.67
C TYR A 140 -2.88 2.48 -2.65
N PHE A 141 -3.61 2.40 -1.53
CA PHE A 141 -4.94 3.02 -1.42
C PHE A 141 -4.90 4.54 -1.57
N GLN A 142 -3.88 5.18 -1.04
CA GLN A 142 -3.68 6.62 -1.17
C GLN A 142 -3.47 7.01 -2.64
N CYS A 143 -2.57 6.32 -3.34
CA CYS A 143 -2.31 6.55 -4.76
C CYS A 143 -3.55 6.28 -5.62
N PHE A 144 -4.26 5.17 -5.36
CA PHE A 144 -5.50 4.83 -6.06
C PHE A 144 -6.55 5.94 -5.92
N ASN A 145 -6.85 6.38 -4.70
CA ASN A 145 -7.84 7.42 -4.45
C ASN A 145 -7.42 8.77 -5.06
N PHE A 146 -6.13 9.10 -5.02
CA PHE A 146 -5.62 10.32 -5.63
C PHE A 146 -5.79 10.33 -7.14
N VAL A 147 -5.42 9.23 -7.81
CA VAL A 147 -5.58 9.09 -9.26
C VAL A 147 -7.04 9.07 -9.65
N ALA A 148 -7.88 8.32 -8.93
CA ALA A 148 -9.32 8.27 -9.16
C ALA A 148 -9.94 9.68 -9.10
N LYS A 149 -9.57 10.47 -8.09
CA LYS A 149 -10.01 11.86 -7.96
C LYS A 149 -9.58 12.73 -9.15
N ARG A 150 -8.33 12.57 -9.61
CA ARG A 150 -7.79 13.33 -10.75
C ARG A 150 -8.53 13.00 -12.05
N GLU A 151 -8.72 11.72 -12.33
CA GLU A 151 -9.41 11.25 -13.55
C GLU A 151 -10.89 11.65 -13.57
N MET A 152 -11.57 11.60 -12.43
CA MET A 152 -12.95 12.08 -12.32
C MET A 152 -13.07 13.57 -12.60
N LYS A 153 -12.12 14.37 -12.08
CA LYS A 153 -12.08 15.82 -12.34
C LYS A 153 -11.81 16.15 -13.80
N ALA A 154 -11.06 15.30 -14.51
CA ALA A 154 -10.79 15.52 -15.94
C ALA A 154 -11.97 15.16 -16.83
N LYS A 155 -12.93 14.35 -16.34
CA LYS A 155 -14.13 13.93 -17.10
C LYS A 155 -15.40 14.72 -16.73
N SER A 156 -15.36 15.58 -15.71
CA SER A 156 -16.46 16.47 -15.31
C SER A 156 -16.31 17.84 -15.98
#